data_32e26cbecc2082fe2a44c9b525ea02b3
#
_entry.id   32e26cbecc2082fe2a44c9b525ea02b3
#
_cell.length_a   1.000
_cell.length_b   1.000
_cell.length_c   1.000
_cell.angle_alpha   90.00
_cell.angle_beta   90.00
_cell.angle_gamma   90.00
#
_symmetry.space_group_name_H-M   'P 1'
#
loop_
_entity.id
_entity.type
_entity.pdbx_description
1 polymer ?
#
loop_
_entity_poly.entity_id
_entity_poly.type
_entity_poly.pdbx_seq_one_letter_code
_entity_poly.pdbx_strand_id
1 'polypeptide(L)'
;MESGGKREMEKERKNYVGYEYKEVTADHRMTALLMDGYESFGWEINGSLPESTAGGRFGSGTKTVLRLKRDRKIVNKAELTRLQRNFEACVSEIKTLERRKTSAATAYALILGVIGTAFMAGSVFAVTAQPPHYILSILLAVPAVLGWIMPYFLYRKAAGKQTEKITPLIEAKYDEIYEICEKGNKLLY
;
A
#
# COMPACT_ATOMS: atom_id res chain seq x y z
N MET A 1 8.34 -63.21 22.53
CA MET A 1 8.82 -62.37 21.42
C MET A 1 7.79 -61.27 21.08
N GLU A 2 7.37 -60.44 22.06
CA GLU A 2 6.24 -59.51 21.87
C GLU A 2 6.52 -58.06 22.38
N SER A 3 7.78 -57.76 22.70
CA SER A 3 8.12 -56.43 23.24
C SER A 3 8.70 -55.45 22.20
N GLY A 4 8.96 -55.87 20.97
CA GLY A 4 9.55 -55.05 19.92
C GLY A 4 8.50 -54.13 19.22
N GLY A 5 7.32 -54.63 18.98
CA GLY A 5 6.29 -53.91 18.23
C GLY A 5 5.65 -52.71 18.96
N LYS A 6 5.63 -52.71 20.29
CA LYS A 6 5.11 -51.59 21.08
C LYS A 6 6.05 -50.40 21.10
N ARG A 7 7.35 -50.59 21.05
CA ARG A 7 8.35 -49.48 21.02
C ARG A 7 8.47 -48.81 19.69
N GLU A 8 8.17 -49.49 18.58
CA GLU A 8 8.16 -48.87 17.25
C GLU A 8 6.90 -48.04 17.01
N MET A 9 5.73 -48.46 17.53
CA MET A 9 4.46 -47.66 17.42
C MET A 9 4.49 -46.44 18.33
N GLU A 10 5.31 -46.38 19.37
CA GLU A 10 5.44 -45.22 20.26
C GLU A 10 6.36 -44.13 19.67
N LYS A 11 7.19 -44.47 18.69
CA LYS A 11 8.14 -43.55 18.02
C LYS A 11 7.48 -42.70 16.93
N GLU A 12 6.26 -43.00 16.53
CA GLU A 12 5.53 -42.31 15.45
C GLU A 12 4.41 -41.37 15.94
N ARG A 13 4.35 -41.06 17.21
CA ARG A 13 3.60 -39.91 17.67
C ARG A 13 4.32 -38.67 17.21
N LYS A 14 4.07 -38.22 15.97
CA LYS A 14 4.42 -36.88 15.52
C LYS A 14 3.93 -35.92 16.60
N ASN A 15 4.87 -35.29 17.33
CA ASN A 15 4.53 -34.24 18.26
C ASN A 15 3.70 -33.22 17.51
N TYR A 16 2.42 -33.11 17.83
CA TYR A 16 1.52 -32.13 17.25
C TYR A 16 2.05 -30.74 17.59
N VAL A 17 2.56 -30.04 16.60
CA VAL A 17 2.97 -28.63 16.70
C VAL A 17 1.78 -27.80 16.31
N GLY A 18 1.22 -27.07 17.27
CA GLY A 18 0.14 -26.11 17.01
C GLY A 18 0.70 -24.88 16.34
N TYR A 19 0.24 -24.57 15.13
CA TYR A 19 0.59 -23.35 14.43
C TYR A 19 -0.50 -22.27 14.56
N GLU A 20 -0.07 -21.02 14.55
CA GLU A 20 -0.95 -19.88 14.22
C GLU A 20 -0.76 -19.54 12.76
N TYR A 21 -1.84 -19.06 12.14
CA TYR A 21 -1.85 -18.66 10.74
C TYR A 21 -2.27 -17.19 10.64
N LYS A 22 -1.65 -16.47 9.69
CA LYS A 22 -1.97 -15.08 9.39
C LYS A 22 -1.93 -14.88 7.88
N GLU A 23 -2.91 -14.14 7.36
CA GLU A 23 -2.91 -13.68 5.97
C GLU A 23 -2.66 -12.17 5.93
N VAL A 24 -1.75 -11.74 5.05
CA VAL A 24 -1.37 -10.33 4.89
C VAL A 24 -1.41 -9.98 3.41
N THR A 25 -2.19 -8.96 3.06
CA THR A 25 -2.22 -8.43 1.70
C THR A 25 -1.12 -7.39 1.52
N ALA A 26 -0.24 -7.62 0.57
CA ALA A 26 0.89 -6.78 0.23
C ALA A 26 0.77 -6.22 -1.18
N ASP A 27 1.18 -4.97 -1.37
CA ASP A 27 1.49 -4.46 -2.70
C ASP A 27 2.79 -5.11 -3.19
N HIS A 28 2.90 -5.36 -4.48
CA HIS A 28 4.07 -6.01 -5.08
C HIS A 28 5.40 -5.40 -4.62
N ARG A 29 5.48 -4.08 -4.51
CA ARG A 29 6.69 -3.36 -4.06
C ARG A 29 7.06 -3.58 -2.60
N MET A 30 6.09 -3.89 -1.74
CA MET A 30 6.30 -4.10 -0.30
C MET A 30 6.33 -5.58 0.10
N THR A 31 6.14 -6.48 -0.87
CA THR A 31 6.04 -7.92 -0.61
C THR A 31 7.33 -8.46 0.02
N ALA A 32 8.49 -8.14 -0.55
CA ALA A 32 9.79 -8.58 -0.02
C ALA A 32 10.03 -8.06 1.42
N LEU A 33 9.84 -6.75 1.64
CA LEU A 33 9.97 -6.14 2.98
C LEU A 33 9.07 -6.82 4.02
N LEU A 34 7.85 -7.16 3.64
CA LEU A 34 6.91 -7.82 4.54
C LEU A 34 7.32 -9.27 4.81
N MET A 35 7.85 -9.99 3.81
CA MET A 35 8.35 -11.34 3.98
C MET A 35 9.50 -11.37 5.00
N ASP A 36 10.54 -10.56 4.76
CA ASP A 36 11.73 -10.48 5.62
C ASP A 36 11.37 -9.96 7.02
N GLY A 37 10.47 -8.97 7.09
CA GLY A 37 10.01 -8.41 8.36
C GLY A 37 9.25 -9.42 9.22
N TYR A 38 8.31 -10.17 8.64
CA TYR A 38 7.58 -11.20 9.39
C TYR A 38 8.46 -12.38 9.82
N GLU A 39 9.46 -12.75 9.03
CA GLU A 39 10.44 -13.78 9.39
C GLU A 39 11.20 -13.40 10.66
N SER A 40 11.55 -12.11 10.83
CA SER A 40 12.19 -11.59 12.04
C SER A 40 11.34 -11.71 13.32
N PHE A 41 10.04 -12.04 13.20
CA PHE A 41 9.14 -12.30 14.33
C PHE A 41 8.74 -13.77 14.44
N GLY A 42 9.48 -14.68 13.77
CA GLY A 42 9.27 -16.11 13.81
C GLY A 42 8.12 -16.62 12.94
N TRP A 43 7.68 -15.85 11.95
CA TRP A 43 6.73 -16.31 10.97
C TRP A 43 7.43 -16.96 9.79
N GLU A 44 6.93 -18.11 9.37
CA GLU A 44 7.35 -18.81 8.16
C GLU A 44 6.35 -18.58 7.04
N ILE A 45 6.84 -18.43 5.81
CA ILE A 45 6.00 -18.29 4.63
C ILE A 45 5.42 -19.64 4.26
N ASN A 46 4.11 -19.78 4.30
CA ASN A 46 3.38 -21.01 3.94
C ASN A 46 2.71 -20.92 2.57
N GLY A 47 3.10 -19.98 1.75
CA GLY A 47 2.63 -19.75 0.39
C GLY A 47 2.34 -18.28 0.11
N SER A 48 2.44 -17.90 -1.14
CA SER A 48 2.03 -16.60 -1.66
C SER A 48 1.11 -16.83 -2.85
N LEU A 49 -0.05 -16.19 -2.84
CA LEU A 49 -1.00 -16.24 -3.94
C LEU A 49 -1.13 -14.83 -4.53
N PRO A 50 -0.97 -14.67 -5.86
CA PRO A 50 -1.35 -13.42 -6.49
C PRO A 50 -2.86 -13.24 -6.30
N GLU A 51 -3.25 -12.13 -5.67
CA GLU A 51 -4.66 -11.75 -5.61
C GLU A 51 -5.07 -11.31 -7.01
N SER A 52 -5.78 -12.18 -7.72
CA SER A 52 -6.41 -11.85 -8.99
C SER A 52 -7.52 -10.85 -8.70
N THR A 53 -7.23 -9.55 -8.81
CA THR A 53 -8.24 -8.50 -8.65
C THR A 53 -9.15 -8.53 -9.87
N ALA A 54 -10.18 -9.37 -9.83
CA ALA A 54 -11.30 -9.26 -10.76
C ALA A 54 -11.95 -7.89 -10.51
N GLY A 55 -11.70 -6.92 -11.39
CA GLY A 55 -12.51 -5.71 -11.51
C GLY A 55 -11.99 -4.41 -10.92
N GLY A 56 -10.70 -4.09 -11.03
CA GLY A 56 -10.18 -2.75 -10.70
C GLY A 56 -9.61 -2.02 -11.91
N ARG A 57 -10.46 -1.27 -12.61
CA ARG A 57 -10.00 -0.26 -13.58
C ARG A 57 -9.21 0.81 -12.85
N PHE A 58 -8.05 1.17 -13.39
CA PHE A 58 -7.14 2.25 -12.98
C PHE A 58 -6.31 2.02 -11.71
N GLY A 59 -5.04 1.64 -11.88
CA GLY A 59 -3.95 1.97 -10.95
C GLY A 59 -3.75 1.04 -9.76
N SER A 60 -4.46 -0.06 -9.65
CA SER A 60 -4.21 -1.06 -8.60
C SER A 60 -3.08 -2.00 -9.05
N GLY A 61 -1.87 -1.77 -8.53
CA GLY A 61 -0.77 -2.73 -8.67
C GLY A 61 -1.22 -4.12 -8.19
N THR A 62 -0.66 -5.16 -8.78
CA THR A 62 -0.93 -6.55 -8.40
C THR A 62 -0.71 -6.72 -6.90
N LYS A 63 -1.75 -7.05 -6.16
CA LYS A 63 -1.65 -7.38 -4.75
C LYS A 63 -1.31 -8.84 -4.59
N THR A 64 -0.53 -9.15 -3.60
CA THR A 64 -0.14 -10.51 -3.23
C THR A 64 -0.65 -10.82 -1.83
N VAL A 65 -1.30 -11.95 -1.63
CA VAL A 65 -1.68 -12.43 -0.31
C VAL A 65 -0.59 -13.38 0.19
N LEU A 66 0.08 -12.98 1.26
CA LEU A 66 1.06 -13.78 1.96
C LEU A 66 0.35 -14.60 3.03
N ARG A 67 0.55 -15.93 3.00
CA ARG A 67 0.11 -16.84 4.03
C ARG A 67 1.28 -17.17 4.93
N LEU A 68 1.14 -16.84 6.19
CA LEU A 68 2.17 -16.97 7.21
C LEU A 68 1.73 -17.99 8.25
N LYS A 69 2.66 -18.79 8.75
CA LYS A 69 2.46 -19.70 9.90
C LYS A 69 3.56 -19.45 10.94
N ARG A 70 3.23 -19.60 12.22
CA ARG A 70 4.18 -19.47 13.32
C ARG A 70 3.89 -20.52 14.39
N ASP A 71 4.92 -21.05 15.05
CA ASP A 71 4.74 -21.94 16.19
C ASP A 71 4.08 -21.18 17.36
N ARG A 72 3.00 -21.74 17.91
CA ARG A 72 2.30 -21.17 19.07
C ARG A 72 3.14 -21.17 20.35
N LYS A 73 4.14 -22.06 20.44
CA LYS A 73 5.03 -22.22 21.59
C LYS A 73 6.32 -21.39 21.49
N ILE A 74 6.40 -20.48 20.52
CA ILE A 74 7.59 -19.63 20.34
C ILE A 74 7.95 -18.90 21.64
N VAL A 75 9.24 -18.86 21.95
CA VAL A 75 9.77 -18.15 23.13
C VAL A 75 9.55 -16.64 22.93
N ASN A 76 9.35 -15.90 24.04
CA ASN A 76 9.15 -14.44 24.02
C ASN A 76 7.99 -13.95 23.14
N LYS A 77 6.97 -14.77 22.92
CA LYS A 77 5.81 -14.47 22.05
C LYS A 77 5.18 -13.11 22.29
N ALA A 78 5.05 -12.69 23.56
CA ALA A 78 4.42 -11.41 23.90
C ALA A 78 5.25 -10.22 23.37
N GLU A 79 6.56 -10.26 23.55
CA GLU A 79 7.46 -9.20 23.08
C GLU A 79 7.58 -9.20 21.54
N LEU A 80 7.71 -10.38 20.92
CA LEU A 80 7.67 -10.50 19.47
C LEU A 80 6.38 -9.96 18.87
N THR A 81 5.24 -10.18 19.53
CA THR A 81 3.96 -9.64 19.06
C THR A 81 3.90 -8.11 19.23
N ARG A 82 4.52 -7.56 20.27
CA ARG A 82 4.63 -6.10 20.46
C ARG A 82 5.48 -5.46 19.37
N LEU A 83 6.66 -6.02 19.08
CA LEU A 83 7.54 -5.55 18.01
C LEU A 83 6.88 -5.68 16.64
N GLN A 84 6.19 -6.78 16.38
CA GLN A 84 5.41 -6.97 15.15
C GLN A 84 4.34 -5.88 14.96
N ARG A 85 3.62 -5.48 16.01
CA ARG A 85 2.64 -4.38 15.90
C ARG A 85 3.30 -3.05 15.55
N ASN A 86 4.47 -2.76 16.14
CA ASN A 86 5.24 -1.56 15.80
C ASN A 86 5.71 -1.61 14.33
N PHE A 87 6.20 -2.75 13.88
CA PHE A 87 6.54 -2.97 12.47
C PHE A 87 5.33 -2.71 11.54
N GLU A 88 4.18 -3.30 11.84
CA GLU A 88 2.94 -3.11 11.07
C GLU A 88 2.49 -1.64 11.06
N ALA A 89 2.67 -0.92 12.16
CA ALA A 89 2.37 0.50 12.25
C ALA A 89 3.31 1.32 11.31
N CYS A 90 4.62 1.07 11.35
CA CYS A 90 5.59 1.73 10.45
C CYS A 90 5.27 1.44 8.97
N VAL A 91 4.93 0.21 8.63
CA VAL A 91 4.50 -0.16 7.26
C VAL A 91 3.24 0.60 6.84
N SER A 92 2.27 0.74 7.74
CA SER A 92 1.04 1.52 7.49
C SER A 92 1.33 3.00 7.31
N GLU A 93 2.26 3.56 8.08
CA GLU A 93 2.70 4.95 7.93
C GLU A 93 3.38 5.18 6.58
N ILE A 94 4.28 4.29 6.14
CA ILE A 94 4.91 4.37 4.81
C ILE A 94 3.83 4.39 3.72
N LYS A 95 2.85 3.49 3.76
CA LYS A 95 1.74 3.47 2.80
C LYS A 95 0.96 4.78 2.78
N THR A 96 0.75 5.36 3.95
CA THR A 96 0.06 6.65 4.09
C THR A 96 0.89 7.80 3.52
N LEU A 97 2.19 7.82 3.78
CA LEU A 97 3.12 8.81 3.24
C LEU A 97 3.21 8.70 1.71
N GLU A 98 3.30 7.49 1.17
CA GLU A 98 3.29 7.26 -0.29
C GLU A 98 2.01 7.79 -0.95
N ARG A 99 0.86 7.56 -0.35
CA ARG A 99 -0.42 8.11 -0.84
C ARG A 99 -0.43 9.64 -0.79
N ARG A 100 0.15 10.24 0.23
CA ARG A 100 0.24 11.70 0.36
C ARG A 100 1.11 12.35 -0.70
N LYS A 101 2.10 11.65 -1.29
CA LYS A 101 2.94 12.18 -2.37
C LYS A 101 2.12 12.71 -3.55
N THR A 102 1.02 12.06 -3.89
CA THR A 102 0.23 12.39 -5.08
C THR A 102 -1.18 12.88 -4.79
N SER A 103 -1.74 12.60 -3.60
CA SER A 103 -3.16 12.83 -3.32
C SER A 103 -3.55 14.31 -3.40
N ALA A 104 -2.75 15.21 -2.83
CA ALA A 104 -3.00 16.65 -2.90
C ALA A 104 -2.91 17.18 -4.34
N ALA A 105 -1.88 16.76 -5.09
CA ALA A 105 -1.71 17.17 -6.48
C ALA A 105 -2.87 16.69 -7.36
N THR A 106 -3.34 15.44 -7.12
CA THR A 106 -4.50 14.88 -7.83
C THR A 106 -5.78 15.65 -7.51
N ALA A 107 -6.02 16.00 -6.23
CA ALA A 107 -7.19 16.78 -5.84
C ALA A 107 -7.22 18.15 -6.52
N TYR A 108 -6.10 18.89 -6.53
CA TYR A 108 -6.01 20.17 -7.23
C TYR A 108 -6.23 20.04 -8.73
N ALA A 109 -5.66 19.00 -9.36
CA ALA A 109 -5.85 18.76 -10.79
C ALA A 109 -7.31 18.47 -11.13
N LEU A 110 -8.02 17.68 -10.30
CA LEU A 110 -9.44 17.39 -10.48
C LEU A 110 -10.31 18.66 -10.35
N ILE A 111 -10.08 19.47 -9.31
CA ILE A 111 -10.84 20.72 -9.10
C ILE A 111 -10.68 21.64 -10.30
N LEU A 112 -9.45 21.85 -10.79
CA LEU A 112 -9.19 22.68 -11.96
C LEU A 112 -9.82 22.12 -13.22
N GLY A 113 -9.79 20.79 -13.41
CA GLY A 113 -10.45 20.12 -14.52
C GLY A 113 -11.96 20.32 -14.52
N VAL A 114 -12.61 20.22 -13.36
CA VAL A 114 -14.06 20.48 -13.20
C VAL A 114 -14.41 21.94 -13.53
N ILE A 115 -13.60 22.88 -13.04
CA ILE A 115 -13.80 24.32 -13.36
C ILE A 115 -13.65 24.55 -14.87
N GLY A 116 -12.62 23.98 -15.52
CA GLY A 116 -12.44 24.08 -16.97
C GLY A 116 -13.65 23.54 -17.75
N THR A 117 -14.22 22.41 -17.29
CA THR A 117 -15.41 21.80 -17.89
C THR A 117 -16.64 22.70 -17.73
N ALA A 118 -16.82 23.39 -16.58
CA ALA A 118 -17.89 24.31 -16.35
C ALA A 118 -17.81 25.53 -17.29
N PHE A 119 -16.63 26.08 -17.51
CA PHE A 119 -16.40 27.14 -18.50
C PHE A 119 -16.69 26.69 -19.92
N MET A 120 -16.33 25.46 -20.30
CA MET A 120 -16.64 24.89 -21.61
C MET A 120 -18.16 24.78 -21.81
N ALA A 121 -18.88 24.27 -20.81
CA ALA A 121 -20.35 24.21 -20.86
C ALA A 121 -20.98 25.61 -21.05
N GLY A 122 -20.49 26.61 -20.30
CA GLY A 122 -20.94 28.02 -20.45
C GLY A 122 -20.67 28.57 -21.85
N SER A 123 -19.52 28.23 -22.45
CA SER A 123 -19.19 28.63 -23.83
C SER A 123 -20.19 28.06 -24.86
N VAL A 124 -20.54 26.76 -24.70
CA VAL A 124 -21.53 26.09 -25.56
C VAL A 124 -22.91 26.74 -25.41
N PHE A 125 -23.36 27.04 -24.19
CA PHE A 125 -24.63 27.75 -23.98
C PHE A 125 -24.64 29.13 -24.60
N ALA A 126 -23.52 29.86 -24.56
CA ALA A 126 -23.44 31.21 -25.16
C ALA A 126 -23.56 31.17 -26.69
N VAL A 127 -23.09 30.14 -27.38
CA VAL A 127 -23.25 29.97 -28.84
C VAL A 127 -24.67 29.54 -29.21
N THR A 128 -25.29 28.69 -28.41
CA THR A 128 -26.63 28.14 -28.69
C THR A 128 -27.77 29.05 -28.27
N ALA A 129 -27.47 30.15 -27.56
CA ALA A 129 -28.48 31.17 -27.20
C ALA A 129 -29.06 31.87 -28.42
N GLN A 130 -30.30 32.36 -28.32
CA GLN A 130 -30.97 33.15 -29.34
C GLN A 130 -31.27 34.57 -28.78
N PRO A 131 -30.57 35.63 -29.27
CA PRO A 131 -29.50 35.63 -30.30
C PRO A 131 -28.18 35.06 -29.83
N PRO A 132 -27.35 34.50 -30.75
CA PRO A 132 -26.08 33.88 -30.37
C PRO A 132 -25.04 34.91 -29.96
N HIS A 133 -24.38 34.66 -28.81
CA HIS A 133 -23.34 35.54 -28.23
C HIS A 133 -21.94 35.02 -28.52
N TYR A 134 -21.44 35.16 -29.75
CA TYR A 134 -20.13 34.59 -30.18
C TYR A 134 -18.95 35.15 -29.37
N ILE A 135 -18.94 36.45 -29.04
CA ILE A 135 -17.85 37.08 -28.27
C ILE A 135 -17.79 36.49 -26.87
N LEU A 136 -18.93 36.29 -26.23
CA LEU A 136 -19.02 35.69 -24.89
C LEU A 136 -18.55 34.22 -24.91
N SER A 137 -18.92 33.47 -25.96
CA SER A 137 -18.48 32.08 -26.13
C SER A 137 -16.96 31.99 -26.24
N ILE A 138 -16.32 32.83 -27.07
CA ILE A 138 -14.85 32.84 -27.22
C ILE A 138 -14.20 33.24 -25.90
N LEU A 139 -14.73 34.21 -25.18
CA LEU A 139 -14.22 34.67 -23.90
C LEU A 139 -14.24 33.54 -22.82
N LEU A 140 -15.27 32.67 -22.85
CA LEU A 140 -15.40 31.51 -21.96
C LEU A 140 -14.57 30.29 -22.42
N ALA A 141 -14.34 30.13 -23.73
CA ALA A 141 -13.57 29.01 -24.27
C ALA A 141 -12.08 29.09 -23.89
N VAL A 142 -11.49 30.30 -23.86
CA VAL A 142 -10.08 30.49 -23.51
C VAL A 142 -9.75 29.95 -22.11
N PRO A 143 -10.43 30.36 -21.02
CA PRO A 143 -10.17 29.79 -19.68
C PRO A 143 -10.54 28.31 -19.58
N ALA A 144 -11.49 27.81 -20.38
CA ALA A 144 -11.80 26.38 -20.43
C ALA A 144 -10.61 25.54 -20.90
N VAL A 145 -9.98 25.93 -22.01
CA VAL A 145 -8.81 25.26 -22.56
C VAL A 145 -7.62 25.37 -21.61
N LEU A 146 -7.37 26.53 -21.02
CA LEU A 146 -6.35 26.74 -20.01
C LEU A 146 -6.59 25.87 -18.78
N GLY A 147 -7.84 25.72 -18.35
CA GLY A 147 -8.26 24.86 -17.24
C GLY A 147 -8.02 23.36 -17.49
N TRP A 148 -7.85 22.93 -18.72
CA TRP A 148 -7.50 21.56 -19.08
C TRP A 148 -6.00 21.32 -19.20
N ILE A 149 -5.24 22.31 -19.66
CA ILE A 149 -3.79 22.20 -19.86
C ILE A 149 -3.02 22.46 -18.55
N MET A 150 -3.43 23.48 -17.78
CA MET A 150 -2.75 23.94 -16.58
C MET A 150 -2.65 22.88 -15.46
N PRO A 151 -3.68 22.04 -15.22
CA PRO A 151 -3.60 20.96 -14.22
C PRO A 151 -2.42 20.03 -14.41
N TYR A 152 -2.02 19.74 -15.63
CA TYR A 152 -0.87 18.87 -15.92
C TYR A 152 0.44 19.45 -15.37
N PHE A 153 0.71 20.74 -15.63
CA PHE A 153 1.92 21.39 -15.15
C PHE A 153 1.93 21.58 -13.64
N LEU A 154 0.79 21.99 -13.08
CA LEU A 154 0.62 22.17 -11.64
C LEU A 154 0.75 20.85 -10.89
N TYR A 155 0.15 19.77 -11.40
CA TYR A 155 0.28 18.44 -10.85
C TYR A 155 1.76 18.00 -10.79
N ARG A 156 2.47 18.12 -11.90
CA ARG A 156 3.88 17.72 -11.99
C ARG A 156 4.76 18.50 -11.02
N LYS A 157 4.56 19.81 -10.90
CA LYS A 157 5.31 20.66 -9.97
C LYS A 157 4.96 20.38 -8.51
N ALA A 158 3.68 20.22 -8.20
CA ALA A 158 3.20 19.97 -6.85
C ALA A 158 3.61 18.55 -6.38
N ALA A 159 3.48 17.54 -7.22
CA ALA A 159 3.88 16.17 -6.92
C ALA A 159 5.41 16.08 -6.69
N GLY A 160 6.22 16.74 -7.52
CA GLY A 160 7.67 16.79 -7.35
C GLY A 160 8.09 17.39 -6.01
N LYS A 161 7.56 18.56 -5.66
CA LYS A 161 7.87 19.23 -4.39
C LYS A 161 7.39 18.43 -3.17
N GLN A 162 6.27 17.75 -3.28
CA GLN A 162 5.74 16.91 -2.22
C GLN A 162 6.57 15.63 -2.04
N THR A 163 7.02 15.03 -3.16
CA THR A 163 7.90 13.86 -3.14
C THR A 163 9.23 14.17 -2.44
N GLU A 164 9.85 15.29 -2.76
CA GLU A 164 11.11 15.73 -2.14
C GLU A 164 10.99 15.86 -0.62
N LYS A 165 9.85 16.34 -0.11
CA LYS A 165 9.61 16.46 1.33
C LYS A 165 9.31 15.14 2.03
N ILE A 166 8.62 14.23 1.35
CA ILE A 166 8.14 12.98 1.94
C ILE A 166 9.19 11.87 1.85
N THR A 167 10.05 11.89 0.85
CA THR A 167 11.07 10.84 0.67
C THR A 167 11.93 10.63 1.92
N PRO A 168 12.54 11.66 2.54
CA PRO A 168 13.35 11.46 3.74
C PRO A 168 12.55 10.93 4.93
N LEU A 169 11.26 11.24 5.01
CA LEU A 169 10.39 10.69 6.07
C LEU A 169 10.15 9.19 5.87
N ILE A 170 10.04 8.75 4.62
CA ILE A 170 9.89 7.33 4.30
C ILE A 170 11.20 6.58 4.59
N GLU A 171 12.35 7.15 4.24
CA GLU A 171 13.68 6.58 4.53
C GLU A 171 13.87 6.40 6.04
N ALA A 172 13.55 7.41 6.85
CA ALA A 172 13.61 7.31 8.31
C ALA A 172 12.68 6.19 8.85
N LYS A 173 11.53 5.96 8.22
CA LYS A 173 10.64 4.84 8.59
C LYS A 173 11.19 3.48 8.19
N TYR A 174 11.94 3.38 7.10
CA TYR A 174 12.64 2.15 6.76
C TYR A 174 13.74 1.84 7.78
N ASP A 175 14.51 2.83 8.23
CA ASP A 175 15.54 2.66 9.27
C ASP A 175 14.91 2.17 10.58
N GLU A 176 13.77 2.74 10.99
CA GLU A 176 13.01 2.29 12.16
C GLU A 176 12.54 0.82 12.01
N ILE A 177 12.08 0.43 10.82
CA ILE A 177 11.71 -0.95 10.52
C ILE A 177 12.91 -1.89 10.69
N TYR A 178 14.08 -1.53 10.18
CA TYR A 178 15.29 -2.35 10.33
C TYR A 178 15.67 -2.56 11.79
N GLU A 179 15.61 -1.51 12.62
CA GLU A 179 15.86 -1.64 14.06
C GLU A 179 14.86 -2.57 14.75
N ILE A 180 13.56 -2.46 14.39
CA ILE A 180 12.52 -3.31 14.98
C ILE A 180 12.74 -4.77 14.59
N CYS A 181 13.07 -5.05 13.31
CA CYS A 181 13.36 -6.39 12.81
C CYS A 181 14.61 -6.98 13.47
N GLU A 182 15.68 -6.19 13.64
CA GLU A 182 16.89 -6.60 14.34
C GLU A 182 16.60 -7.00 15.81
N LYS A 183 15.79 -6.18 16.51
CA LYS A 183 15.35 -6.51 17.88
C LYS A 183 14.51 -7.78 17.92
N GLY A 184 13.63 -7.98 16.94
CA GLY A 184 12.83 -9.20 16.80
C GLY A 184 13.70 -10.43 16.60
N ASN A 185 14.64 -10.36 15.69
CA ASN A 185 15.55 -11.47 15.39
C ASN A 185 16.43 -11.88 16.60
N LYS A 186 16.91 -10.89 17.39
CA LYS A 186 17.65 -11.16 18.64
C LYS A 186 16.83 -11.86 19.71
N LEU A 187 15.50 -11.82 19.64
CA LEU A 187 14.63 -12.54 20.58
C LEU A 187 14.33 -13.97 20.16
N LEU A 188 14.61 -14.31 18.90
CA LEU A 188 14.42 -15.66 18.34
C LEU A 188 15.62 -16.58 18.59
N TYR A 189 16.81 -15.99 18.66
CA TYR A 189 18.09 -16.66 18.81
C TYR A 189 18.85 -16.13 20.04
#